data_c9603247e7aa45e42c49cba5faaed067
#
_entry.id   c9603247e7aa45e42c49cba5faaed067
#
_cell.length_a   1.000
_cell.length_b   1.000
_cell.length_c   1.000
_cell.angle_alpha   90.00
_cell.angle_beta   90.00
_cell.angle_gamma   90.00
#
_symmetry.space_group_name_H-M   'P 1'
#
loop_
_entity.id
_entity.type
_entity.pdbx_description
1 polymer ?
#
loop_
_entity_poly.entity_id
_entity_poly.type
_entity_poly.pdbx_seq_one_letter_code
_entity_poly.pdbx_strand_id
1 'polypeptide(L)'
;MEIAALAQRLRELGIQADNADVQSTSDKTALDAEAAAIYDAIDAIIEDTKFNGVDLLGFSVKSHAVAVADDGGAIYLKTSNGFTSVSDHNEAAGAEVTADIILSEVATDLGNVAAGMSAFKARQSVAYSASANLSAAASRIEDTDIARESANLTRMAILNQSAMAMVAQANKATGAFLNIINS
;
A
#
# COMPACT_ATOMS: atom_id res chain seq x y z
N MET A 1 13.58 -15.08 -3.98
CA MET A 1 14.86 -15.65 -3.47
C MET A 1 15.18 -16.98 -4.15
N GLU A 2 14.19 -17.82 -4.43
CA GLU A 2 14.38 -19.12 -5.09
C GLU A 2 15.05 -19.01 -6.46
N ILE A 3 14.54 -18.12 -7.32
CA ILE A 3 15.16 -17.84 -8.64
C ILE A 3 16.66 -17.49 -8.50
N ALA A 4 17.01 -16.67 -7.50
CA ALA A 4 18.40 -16.30 -7.29
C ALA A 4 19.27 -17.48 -6.86
N ALA A 5 18.74 -18.40 -6.05
CA ALA A 5 19.46 -19.61 -5.65
C ALA A 5 19.66 -20.57 -6.84
N LEU A 6 18.64 -20.74 -7.66
CA LEU A 6 18.72 -21.53 -8.90
C LEU A 6 19.69 -20.91 -9.91
N ALA A 7 19.66 -19.59 -10.07
CA ALA A 7 20.60 -18.88 -10.92
C ALA A 7 22.06 -19.02 -10.44
N GLN A 8 22.30 -18.99 -9.13
CA GLN A 8 23.64 -19.27 -8.59
C GLN A 8 24.10 -20.71 -8.91
N ARG A 9 23.19 -21.68 -8.79
CA ARG A 9 23.52 -23.06 -9.17
C ARG A 9 23.80 -23.20 -10.66
N LEU A 10 22.99 -22.50 -11.49
CA LEU A 10 23.20 -22.45 -12.92
C LEU A 10 24.56 -21.87 -13.30
N ARG A 11 24.99 -20.82 -12.59
CA ARG A 11 26.33 -20.22 -12.76
C ARG A 11 27.44 -21.22 -12.43
N GLU A 12 27.30 -22.00 -11.36
CA GLU A 12 28.27 -23.05 -11.01
C GLU A 12 28.40 -24.11 -12.10
N LEU A 13 27.26 -24.50 -12.69
CA LEU A 13 27.23 -25.44 -13.81
C LEU A 13 27.92 -24.91 -15.06
N GLY A 14 27.67 -23.62 -15.38
CA GLY A 14 28.36 -22.95 -16.47
C GLY A 14 29.86 -22.94 -16.32
N ILE A 15 30.36 -22.55 -15.13
CA ILE A 15 31.79 -22.61 -14.82
C ILE A 15 32.37 -24.04 -14.92
N GLN A 16 31.59 -25.04 -14.52
CA GLN A 16 32.01 -26.43 -14.69
C GLN A 16 32.07 -26.84 -16.16
N ALA A 17 31.08 -26.46 -16.95
CA ALA A 17 30.99 -26.78 -18.36
C ALA A 17 32.14 -26.12 -19.18
N ASP A 18 32.60 -24.95 -18.77
CA ASP A 18 33.74 -24.27 -19.41
C ASP A 18 35.06 -25.01 -19.25
N ASN A 19 35.17 -25.94 -18.29
CA ASN A 19 36.32 -26.82 -18.14
C ASN A 19 36.21 -28.06 -19.07
N ALA A 20 35.67 -27.89 -20.26
CA ALA A 20 35.33 -28.94 -21.21
C ALA A 20 36.49 -29.84 -21.62
N ASP A 21 37.73 -29.38 -21.54
CA ASP A 21 38.92 -30.13 -21.94
C ASP A 21 39.25 -31.33 -21.02
N VAL A 22 38.71 -31.33 -19.79
CA VAL A 22 38.94 -32.36 -18.78
C VAL A 22 37.71 -33.22 -18.51
N GLN A 23 36.63 -33.03 -19.26
CA GLN A 23 35.36 -33.70 -19.09
C GLN A 23 35.10 -34.76 -20.17
N SER A 24 34.50 -35.86 -19.78
CA SER A 24 33.98 -36.84 -20.74
C SER A 24 32.66 -36.34 -21.38
N THR A 25 32.32 -36.97 -22.52
CA THR A 25 31.02 -36.69 -23.16
C THR A 25 29.84 -36.98 -22.23
N SER A 26 29.95 -37.99 -21.37
CA SER A 26 28.93 -38.36 -20.38
C SER A 26 28.77 -37.29 -19.32
N ASP A 27 29.88 -36.67 -18.87
CA ASP A 27 29.84 -35.59 -17.87
C ASP A 27 29.18 -34.34 -18.45
N LYS A 28 29.49 -33.97 -19.70
CA LYS A 28 28.86 -32.86 -20.40
C LYS A 28 27.34 -33.05 -20.51
N THR A 29 26.92 -34.24 -20.96
CA THR A 29 25.48 -34.57 -21.06
C THR A 29 24.78 -34.47 -19.70
N ALA A 30 25.45 -34.87 -18.60
CA ALA A 30 24.87 -34.73 -17.27
C ALA A 30 24.74 -33.26 -16.81
N LEU A 31 25.75 -32.43 -17.11
CA LEU A 31 25.72 -31.00 -16.81
C LEU A 31 24.62 -30.27 -17.61
N ASP A 32 24.50 -30.63 -18.89
CA ASP A 32 23.45 -30.07 -19.76
C ASP A 32 22.06 -30.44 -19.25
N ALA A 33 21.84 -31.68 -18.83
CA ALA A 33 20.59 -32.14 -18.28
C ALA A 33 20.22 -31.42 -16.94
N GLU A 34 21.22 -31.20 -16.09
CA GLU A 34 21.02 -30.45 -14.83
C GLU A 34 20.71 -28.98 -15.14
N ALA A 35 21.43 -28.35 -16.07
CA ALA A 35 21.17 -26.95 -16.47
C ALA A 35 19.77 -26.81 -17.06
N ALA A 36 19.35 -27.71 -17.95
CA ALA A 36 18.00 -27.70 -18.52
C ALA A 36 16.93 -27.80 -17.44
N ALA A 37 17.06 -28.67 -16.47
CA ALA A 37 16.10 -28.80 -15.37
C ALA A 37 16.03 -27.54 -14.49
N ILE A 38 17.14 -26.83 -14.32
CA ILE A 38 17.16 -25.55 -13.57
C ILE A 38 16.48 -24.45 -14.38
N TYR A 39 16.71 -24.36 -15.68
CA TYR A 39 16.01 -23.41 -16.55
C TYR A 39 14.50 -23.64 -16.50
N ASP A 40 14.03 -24.86 -16.67
CA ASP A 40 12.62 -25.21 -16.59
C ASP A 40 12.02 -24.82 -15.23
N ALA A 41 12.77 -25.03 -14.14
CA ALA A 41 12.33 -24.64 -12.81
C ALA A 41 12.24 -23.12 -12.63
N ILE A 42 13.18 -22.35 -13.19
CA ILE A 42 13.15 -20.88 -13.15
C ILE A 42 11.94 -20.37 -13.95
N ASP A 43 11.74 -20.88 -15.16
CA ASP A 43 10.63 -20.48 -16.01
C ASP A 43 9.28 -20.81 -15.35
N ALA A 44 9.12 -21.99 -14.76
CA ALA A 44 7.93 -22.35 -14.01
C ALA A 44 7.65 -21.38 -12.83
N ILE A 45 8.68 -20.98 -12.09
CA ILE A 45 8.53 -20.01 -11.00
C ILE A 45 8.11 -18.65 -11.54
N ILE A 46 8.65 -18.21 -12.68
CA ILE A 46 8.29 -16.93 -13.30
C ILE A 46 6.83 -16.94 -13.76
N GLU A 47 6.37 -18.02 -14.39
CA GLU A 47 5.01 -18.15 -14.92
C GLU A 47 3.97 -18.37 -13.83
N ASP A 48 4.30 -19.13 -12.78
CA ASP A 48 3.37 -19.50 -11.72
C ASP A 48 3.32 -18.51 -10.56
N THR A 49 4.21 -17.50 -10.53
CA THR A 49 4.18 -16.48 -9.48
C THR A 49 3.05 -15.50 -9.69
N LYS A 50 1.91 -15.79 -9.06
CA LYS A 50 0.67 -15.01 -9.16
C LYS A 50 0.16 -14.61 -7.79
N PHE A 51 -0.51 -13.45 -7.74
CA PHE A 51 -1.25 -13.00 -6.57
C PHE A 51 -2.68 -12.66 -6.99
N ASN A 52 -3.66 -13.32 -6.40
CA ASN A 52 -5.09 -13.14 -6.70
C ASN A 52 -5.40 -13.25 -8.23
N GLY A 53 -4.74 -14.19 -8.91
CA GLY A 53 -4.90 -14.41 -10.35
C GLY A 53 -4.15 -13.42 -11.25
N VAL A 54 -3.38 -12.50 -10.67
CA VAL A 54 -2.57 -11.53 -11.40
C VAL A 54 -1.12 -11.98 -11.40
N ASP A 55 -0.49 -12.03 -12.57
CA ASP A 55 0.92 -12.38 -12.72
C ASP A 55 1.79 -11.28 -12.11
N LEU A 56 2.62 -11.65 -11.16
CA LEU A 56 3.59 -10.73 -10.55
C LEU A 56 4.92 -10.72 -11.28
N LEU A 57 5.33 -11.85 -11.84
CA LEU A 57 6.53 -12.01 -12.65
C LEU A 57 6.16 -12.33 -14.09
N GLY A 58 7.11 -12.28 -14.98
CA GLY A 58 6.92 -12.66 -16.39
C GLY A 58 8.07 -12.19 -17.28
N PHE A 59 8.08 -12.66 -18.53
CA PHE A 59 9.04 -12.27 -19.57
C PHE A 59 8.75 -10.88 -20.17
N SER A 60 7.78 -10.17 -19.64
CA SER A 60 7.47 -8.78 -19.99
C SER A 60 7.31 -7.95 -18.72
N VAL A 61 7.43 -6.63 -18.87
CA VAL A 61 7.26 -5.69 -17.75
C VAL A 61 5.89 -5.89 -17.10
N LYS A 62 5.88 -6.14 -15.80
CA LYS A 62 4.68 -6.20 -14.98
C LYS A 62 4.61 -4.97 -14.07
N SER A 63 3.52 -4.22 -14.18
CA SER A 63 3.28 -3.02 -13.38
C SER A 63 1.82 -2.96 -12.99
N HIS A 64 1.56 -2.82 -11.70
CA HIS A 64 0.23 -2.84 -11.12
C HIS A 64 -0.10 -1.49 -10.52
N ALA A 65 -1.21 -0.89 -10.97
CA ALA A 65 -1.71 0.35 -10.42
C ALA A 65 -2.53 0.07 -9.16
N VAL A 66 -2.12 0.67 -8.04
CA VAL A 66 -2.87 0.62 -6.78
C VAL A 66 -3.42 2.00 -6.51
N ALA A 67 -4.74 2.13 -6.52
CA ALA A 67 -5.41 3.39 -6.19
C ALA A 67 -5.14 3.75 -4.72
N VAL A 68 -4.68 4.99 -4.50
CA VAL A 68 -4.27 5.48 -3.16
C VAL A 68 -4.95 6.81 -2.79
N ALA A 69 -5.80 7.33 -3.66
CA ALA A 69 -6.52 8.57 -3.44
C ALA A 69 -7.90 8.51 -4.11
N ASP A 70 -8.86 9.24 -3.56
CA ASP A 70 -10.25 9.32 -4.04
C ASP A 70 -10.35 10.08 -5.38
N ASP A 71 -9.36 10.91 -5.70
CA ASP A 71 -9.24 11.67 -6.94
C ASP A 71 -8.66 10.86 -8.13
N GLY A 72 -8.50 9.53 -7.94
CA GLY A 72 -7.92 8.63 -8.95
C GLY A 72 -6.39 8.57 -8.95
N GLY A 73 -5.75 9.15 -7.94
CA GLY A 73 -4.30 8.99 -7.76
C GLY A 73 -3.92 7.54 -7.52
N ALA A 74 -2.94 7.02 -8.28
CA ALA A 74 -2.44 5.65 -8.16
C ALA A 74 -0.93 5.61 -7.97
N ILE A 75 -0.47 4.60 -7.23
CA ILE A 75 0.94 4.19 -7.20
C ILE A 75 1.09 3.00 -8.13
N TYR A 76 2.06 3.08 -9.03
CA TYR A 76 2.42 1.97 -9.89
C TYR A 76 3.50 1.14 -9.19
N LEU A 77 3.13 -0.08 -8.80
CA LEU A 77 4.07 -1.06 -8.28
C LEU A 77 4.60 -1.89 -9.45
N LYS A 78 5.86 -1.67 -9.80
CA LYS A 78 6.55 -2.50 -10.79
C LYS A 78 7.08 -3.73 -10.08
N THR A 79 6.58 -4.90 -10.45
CA THR A 79 6.94 -6.17 -9.82
C THR A 79 7.93 -6.97 -10.64
N SER A 80 7.97 -6.75 -11.95
CA SER A 80 8.96 -7.33 -12.84
C SER A 80 9.35 -6.34 -13.95
N ASN A 81 10.64 -6.31 -14.25
CA ASN A 81 11.17 -5.58 -15.41
C ASN A 81 11.08 -6.40 -16.70
N GLY A 82 10.62 -7.62 -16.60
CA GLY A 82 10.63 -8.64 -17.66
C GLY A 82 11.91 -9.47 -17.58
N PHE A 83 11.77 -10.76 -17.31
CA PHE A 83 12.88 -11.68 -17.34
C PHE A 83 13.30 -11.96 -18.79
N THR A 84 14.59 -12.10 -19.03
CA THR A 84 15.10 -12.51 -20.34
C THR A 84 14.69 -13.95 -20.60
N SER A 85 13.95 -14.19 -21.67
CA SER A 85 13.66 -15.55 -22.14
C SER A 85 14.96 -16.19 -22.62
N VAL A 86 15.33 -17.31 -22.04
CA VAL A 86 16.50 -18.08 -22.48
C VAL A 86 16.08 -18.96 -23.65
N SER A 87 16.63 -18.70 -24.83
CA SER A 87 16.26 -19.42 -26.04
C SER A 87 16.95 -20.77 -26.20
N ASP A 88 17.96 -21.08 -25.39
CA ASP A 88 18.71 -22.33 -25.46
C ASP A 88 18.91 -22.91 -24.04
N HIS A 89 17.96 -23.76 -23.64
CA HIS A 89 17.92 -24.39 -22.30
C HIS A 89 18.72 -25.71 -22.23
N ASN A 90 19.43 -26.09 -23.34
CA ASN A 90 19.94 -27.41 -23.46
C ASN A 90 21.45 -27.54 -23.20
N GLU A 91 22.15 -26.44 -23.00
CA GLU A 91 23.60 -26.43 -22.82
C GLU A 91 23.99 -25.74 -21.51
N ALA A 92 24.85 -26.40 -20.74
CA ALA A 92 25.49 -25.81 -19.57
C ALA A 92 26.56 -24.77 -19.98
N ALA A 93 27.10 -24.89 -21.19
CA ALA A 93 28.05 -23.95 -21.73
C ALA A 93 27.39 -22.55 -21.91
N GLY A 94 27.97 -21.51 -21.31
CA GLY A 94 27.42 -20.16 -21.33
C GLY A 94 26.31 -19.91 -20.28
N ALA A 95 25.91 -20.89 -19.51
CA ALA A 95 24.91 -20.75 -18.44
C ALA A 95 25.31 -19.73 -17.36
N GLU A 96 26.60 -19.48 -17.16
CA GLU A 96 27.10 -18.46 -16.25
C GLU A 96 26.64 -17.05 -16.67
N VAL A 97 26.70 -16.71 -17.96
CA VAL A 97 26.28 -15.40 -18.48
C VAL A 97 24.78 -15.22 -18.29
N THR A 98 24.02 -16.26 -18.58
CA THR A 98 22.56 -16.25 -18.39
C THR A 98 22.20 -16.12 -16.91
N ALA A 99 22.91 -16.82 -16.03
CA ALA A 99 22.73 -16.71 -14.60
C ALA A 99 23.01 -15.31 -14.06
N ASP A 100 24.07 -14.64 -14.55
CA ASP A 100 24.41 -13.27 -14.17
C ASP A 100 23.32 -12.28 -14.64
N ILE A 101 22.75 -12.49 -15.81
CA ILE A 101 21.59 -11.70 -16.29
C ILE A 101 20.39 -11.88 -15.37
N ILE A 102 20.00 -13.12 -15.08
CA ILE A 102 18.87 -13.43 -14.19
C ILE A 102 19.09 -12.83 -12.80
N LEU A 103 20.28 -12.93 -12.24
CA LEU A 103 20.61 -12.33 -10.94
C LEU A 103 20.47 -10.80 -10.96
N SER A 104 20.91 -10.15 -12.04
CA SER A 104 20.75 -8.70 -12.23
C SER A 104 19.27 -8.30 -12.34
N GLU A 105 18.47 -9.09 -13.05
CA GLU A 105 17.03 -8.86 -13.19
C GLU A 105 16.31 -9.04 -11.85
N VAL A 106 16.61 -10.09 -11.09
CA VAL A 106 16.07 -10.29 -9.73
C VAL A 106 16.45 -9.12 -8.81
N ALA A 107 17.69 -8.65 -8.85
CA ALA A 107 18.12 -7.51 -8.06
C ALA A 107 17.35 -6.22 -8.43
N THR A 108 17.14 -6.00 -9.73
CA THR A 108 16.35 -4.86 -10.23
C THR A 108 14.89 -4.94 -9.77
N ASP A 109 14.28 -6.10 -9.85
CA ASP A 109 12.89 -6.30 -9.44
C ASP A 109 12.70 -6.16 -7.93
N LEU A 110 13.64 -6.65 -7.12
CA LEU A 110 13.65 -6.39 -5.68
C LEU A 110 13.77 -4.88 -5.38
N GLY A 111 14.60 -4.16 -6.13
CA GLY A 111 14.72 -2.71 -6.02
C GLY A 111 13.42 -1.99 -6.36
N ASN A 112 12.74 -2.40 -7.42
CA ASN A 112 11.45 -1.86 -7.83
C ASN A 112 10.36 -2.09 -6.75
N VAL A 113 10.30 -3.30 -6.21
CA VAL A 113 9.36 -3.63 -5.12
C VAL A 113 9.67 -2.82 -3.87
N ALA A 114 10.95 -2.69 -3.49
CA ALA A 114 11.35 -1.87 -2.35
C ALA A 114 10.99 -0.38 -2.54
N ALA A 115 11.17 0.16 -3.75
CA ALA A 115 10.75 1.52 -4.09
C ALA A 115 9.22 1.68 -3.96
N GLY A 116 8.46 0.73 -4.48
CA GLY A 116 7.00 0.70 -4.33
C GLY A 116 6.55 0.67 -2.87
N MET A 117 7.16 -0.19 -2.06
CA MET A 117 6.89 -0.25 -0.62
C MET A 117 7.19 1.09 0.09
N SER A 118 8.28 1.76 -0.30
CA SER A 118 8.62 3.08 0.24
C SER A 118 7.60 4.14 -0.14
N ALA A 119 7.11 4.12 -1.39
CA ALA A 119 6.05 5.00 -1.85
C ALA A 119 4.73 4.76 -1.09
N PHE A 120 4.36 3.51 -0.83
CA PHE A 120 3.19 3.18 -0.01
C PHE A 120 3.32 3.68 1.42
N LYS A 121 4.49 3.49 2.06
CA LYS A 121 4.75 4.01 3.42
C LYS A 121 4.64 5.53 3.48
N ALA A 122 5.15 6.24 2.47
CA ALA A 122 5.03 7.69 2.40
C ALA A 122 3.55 8.13 2.28
N ARG A 123 2.78 7.48 1.42
CA ARG A 123 1.34 7.74 1.28
C ARG A 123 0.55 7.41 2.54
N GLN A 124 0.89 6.32 3.21
CA GLN A 124 0.29 5.95 4.49
C GLN A 124 0.53 7.03 5.55
N SER A 125 1.74 7.58 5.63
CA SER A 125 2.06 8.68 6.55
C SER A 125 1.23 9.93 6.25
N VAL A 126 1.09 10.30 4.96
CA VAL A 126 0.23 11.42 4.53
C VAL A 126 -1.23 11.18 4.90
N ALA A 127 -1.75 9.97 4.66
CA ALA A 127 -3.12 9.61 4.99
C ALA A 127 -3.40 9.69 6.49
N TYR A 128 -2.47 9.24 7.34
CA TYR A 128 -2.61 9.39 8.79
C TYR A 128 -2.61 10.85 9.22
N SER A 129 -1.73 11.67 8.65
CA SER A 129 -1.69 13.11 8.94
C SER A 129 -2.97 13.81 8.50
N ALA A 130 -3.49 13.48 7.33
CA ALA A 130 -4.75 14.01 6.84
C ALA A 130 -5.93 13.58 7.73
N SER A 131 -5.99 12.32 8.14
CA SER A 131 -7.01 11.80 9.04
C SER A 131 -6.99 12.52 10.40
N ALA A 132 -5.80 12.73 10.98
CA ALA A 132 -5.65 13.47 12.23
C ALA A 132 -6.11 14.93 12.10
N ASN A 133 -5.74 15.61 11.00
CA ASN A 133 -6.15 16.98 10.74
C ASN A 133 -7.67 17.09 10.52
N LEU A 134 -8.28 16.15 9.80
CA LEU A 134 -9.72 16.11 9.59
C LEU A 134 -10.46 15.85 10.90
N SER A 135 -9.98 14.93 11.73
CA SER A 135 -10.55 14.66 13.05
C SER A 135 -10.47 15.89 13.95
N ALA A 136 -9.33 16.60 13.97
CA ALA A 136 -9.16 17.83 14.71
C ALA A 136 -10.08 18.97 14.19
N ALA A 137 -10.27 19.05 12.87
CA ALA A 137 -11.20 20.01 12.27
C ALA A 137 -12.66 19.70 12.63
N ALA A 138 -13.04 18.42 12.55
CA ALA A 138 -14.38 17.98 12.95
C ALA A 138 -14.68 18.30 14.42
N SER A 139 -13.73 17.99 15.33
CA SER A 139 -13.87 18.33 16.75
C SER A 139 -14.04 19.84 16.99
N ARG A 140 -13.28 20.69 16.28
CA ARG A 140 -13.42 22.14 16.40
C ARG A 140 -14.80 22.64 15.95
N ILE A 141 -15.37 22.06 14.89
CA ILE A 141 -16.71 22.41 14.41
C ILE A 141 -17.74 21.98 15.43
N GLU A 142 -17.65 20.75 15.92
CA GLU A 142 -18.57 20.17 16.91
C GLU A 142 -18.53 20.95 18.24
N ASP A 143 -17.35 21.22 18.79
CA ASP A 143 -17.16 21.97 20.03
C ASP A 143 -17.69 23.42 19.90
N THR A 144 -17.52 24.05 18.73
CA THR A 144 -18.03 25.41 18.47
C THR A 144 -19.55 25.43 18.48
N ASP A 145 -20.18 24.43 17.87
CA ASP A 145 -21.64 24.33 17.85
C ASP A 145 -22.22 24.05 19.25
N ILE A 146 -21.61 23.21 20.05
CA ILE A 146 -21.99 22.95 21.45
C ILE A 146 -21.86 24.23 22.30
N ALA A 147 -20.80 24.98 22.14
CA ALA A 147 -20.61 26.24 22.87
C ALA A 147 -21.68 27.28 22.51
N ARG A 148 -22.02 27.40 21.24
CA ARG A 148 -23.09 28.29 20.76
C ARG A 148 -24.45 27.88 21.28
N GLU A 149 -24.75 26.58 21.25
CA GLU A 149 -26.03 26.04 21.73
C GLU A 149 -26.18 26.19 23.26
N SER A 150 -25.11 25.94 24.01
CA SER A 150 -25.06 26.18 25.44
C SER A 150 -25.31 27.66 25.80
N ALA A 151 -24.71 28.57 25.05
CA ALA A 151 -24.95 30.00 25.22
C ALA A 151 -26.39 30.39 24.91
N ASN A 152 -27.00 29.82 23.85
CA ASN A 152 -28.39 30.01 23.51
C ASN A 152 -29.34 29.48 24.58
N LEU A 153 -29.05 28.24 25.08
CA LEU A 153 -29.83 27.62 26.16
C LEU A 153 -29.81 28.50 27.42
N THR A 154 -28.63 28.97 27.82
CA THR A 154 -28.49 29.85 28.97
C THR A 154 -29.28 31.18 28.78
N ARG A 155 -29.18 31.79 27.60
CA ARG A 155 -29.94 32.99 27.27
C ARG A 155 -31.45 32.74 27.36
N MET A 156 -31.95 31.65 26.81
CA MET A 156 -33.37 31.32 26.87
C MET A 156 -33.82 31.02 28.31
N ALA A 157 -33.02 30.38 29.11
CA ALA A 157 -33.31 30.15 30.53
C ALA A 157 -33.44 31.47 31.32
N ILE A 158 -32.50 32.42 31.11
CA ILE A 158 -32.52 33.71 31.75
C ILE A 158 -33.76 34.55 31.29
N LEU A 159 -34.05 34.53 30.00
CA LEU A 159 -35.22 35.21 29.46
C LEU A 159 -36.52 34.64 30.04
N ASN A 160 -36.62 33.33 30.16
CA ASN A 160 -37.79 32.66 30.74
C ASN A 160 -37.97 33.03 32.22
N GLN A 161 -36.89 32.97 33.01
CA GLN A 161 -36.92 33.42 34.41
C GLN A 161 -37.30 34.88 34.55
N SER A 162 -36.74 35.76 33.71
CA SER A 162 -37.05 37.19 33.73
C SER A 162 -38.52 37.44 33.35
N ALA A 163 -39.04 36.73 32.33
CA ALA A 163 -40.44 36.83 31.94
C ALA A 163 -41.39 36.40 33.03
N MET A 164 -41.09 35.26 33.71
CA MET A 164 -41.90 34.82 34.86
C MET A 164 -41.87 35.81 36.00
N ALA A 165 -40.72 36.40 36.32
CA ALA A 165 -40.61 37.45 37.34
C ALA A 165 -41.45 38.70 37.00
N MET A 166 -41.40 39.13 35.72
CA MET A 166 -42.21 40.27 35.24
C MET A 166 -43.69 39.96 35.29
N VAL A 167 -44.13 38.78 34.92
CA VAL A 167 -45.55 38.38 35.03
C VAL A 167 -46.01 38.35 36.51
N ALA A 168 -45.16 37.81 37.39
CA ALA A 168 -45.47 37.80 38.84
C ALA A 168 -45.55 39.24 39.39
N GLN A 169 -44.71 40.16 38.94
CA GLN A 169 -44.76 41.56 39.34
C GLN A 169 -45.97 42.28 38.77
N ALA A 170 -46.36 42.02 37.52
CA ALA A 170 -47.58 42.54 36.92
C ALA A 170 -48.83 42.10 37.65
N ASN A 171 -48.88 40.79 38.03
CA ASN A 171 -50.01 40.28 38.81
C ASN A 171 -50.10 40.89 40.19
N LYS A 172 -49.00 41.18 40.86
CA LYS A 172 -48.99 41.92 42.14
C LYS A 172 -49.49 43.33 41.98
N ALA A 173 -49.07 44.02 40.89
CA ALA A 173 -49.50 45.38 40.60
C ALA A 173 -51.02 45.42 40.34
N THR A 174 -51.55 44.49 39.53
CA THR A 174 -53.02 44.39 39.31
C THR A 174 -53.81 44.09 40.56
N GLY A 175 -53.27 43.25 41.45
CA GLY A 175 -53.88 42.96 42.77
C GLY A 175 -53.92 44.21 43.68
N ALA A 176 -52.85 44.99 43.65
CA ALA A 176 -52.78 46.25 44.41
C ALA A 176 -53.83 47.27 43.89
N PHE A 177 -54.00 47.36 42.58
CA PHE A 177 -55.03 48.23 41.96
C PHE A 177 -56.44 47.80 42.36
N LEU A 178 -56.74 46.49 42.40
CA LEU A 178 -58.02 45.95 42.81
C LEU A 178 -58.33 46.29 44.29
N ASN A 179 -57.33 46.25 45.15
CA ASN A 179 -57.48 46.60 46.56
C ASN A 179 -57.79 48.11 46.75
N ILE A 180 -57.29 48.98 45.91
CA ILE A 180 -57.56 50.44 45.94
C ILE A 180 -59.01 50.74 45.46
N ILE A 181 -59.50 49.99 44.49
CA ILE A 181 -60.86 50.18 43.95
C ILE A 181 -61.96 49.67 44.89
N ASN A 182 -61.62 48.66 45.72
CA ASN A 182 -62.58 48.03 46.66
C ASN A 182 -62.53 48.62 48.08
N SER A 183 -61.67 49.57 48.35
CA SER A 183 -61.66 50.33 49.59
C SER A 183 -62.33 51.67 49.47
#